data_d63536104d01a733a97b4765f6ce9444
#
_entry.id   d63536104d01a733a97b4765f6ce9444
#
_cell.length_a   1.000
_cell.length_b   1.000
_cell.length_c   1.000
_cell.angle_alpha   90.00
_cell.angle_beta   90.00
_cell.angle_gamma   90.00
#
_symmetry.space_group_name_H-M   'P 1'
#
loop_
_entity.id
_entity.type
_entity.pdbx_description
1 polymer ?
#
loop_
_entity_poly.entity_id
_entity_poly.type
_entity_poly.pdbx_seq_one_letter_code
_entity_poly.pdbx_strand_id
1 'polypeptide(L)'
;MSWRLWLKSKPKSVNLGFYGEVNAGKTTLANKIGKDWADQEVGVVSEIPHETRSIQKLEKVNFAAKGTKLDLTLIDMPGIASSVNPKDFMRHGLSANEAMERAKEATRGIVEAIKYLENVDVALVIVDATRTPFDQVNFTILGNLEHQSKPFIIVPNKIDLPEADIRLVRDAFSEYPVVPVSAIQGDGIETLYDKIAELARKMR
;
A
#
# COMPACT_ATOMS: atom_id res chain seq x y z
N MET A 1 -26.36 -43.84 1.08
CA MET A 1 -25.45 -42.98 1.87
C MET A 1 -24.67 -42.10 0.92
N SER A 2 -25.08 -40.85 0.78
CA SER A 2 -24.44 -39.88 -0.16
C SER A 2 -23.31 -39.16 0.58
N TRP A 3 -22.08 -39.50 0.27
CA TRP A 3 -20.91 -38.76 0.70
C TRP A 3 -20.84 -37.48 -0.14
N ARG A 4 -21.46 -36.40 0.30
CA ARG A 4 -21.14 -35.08 -0.21
C ARG A 4 -19.74 -34.73 0.25
N LEU A 5 -18.76 -34.99 -0.63
CA LEU A 5 -17.42 -34.40 -0.56
C LEU A 5 -17.61 -32.88 -0.47
N TRP A 6 -17.39 -32.34 0.71
CA TRP A 6 -17.11 -30.91 0.88
C TRP A 6 -15.78 -30.63 0.17
N LEU A 7 -15.85 -30.38 -1.12
CA LEU A 7 -14.75 -29.72 -1.81
C LEU A 7 -14.62 -28.34 -1.16
N LYS A 8 -13.68 -28.21 -0.20
CA LYS A 8 -13.24 -26.91 0.28
C LYS A 8 -12.75 -26.17 -0.96
N SER A 9 -13.53 -25.24 -1.46
CA SER A 9 -13.06 -24.35 -2.52
C SER A 9 -11.75 -23.74 -2.06
N LYS A 10 -10.73 -23.77 -2.93
CA LYS A 10 -9.47 -23.11 -2.62
C LYS A 10 -9.76 -21.64 -2.28
N PRO A 11 -9.09 -21.05 -1.28
CA PRO A 11 -9.25 -19.63 -1.01
C PRO A 11 -8.93 -18.83 -2.28
N LYS A 12 -9.66 -17.74 -2.50
CA LYS A 12 -9.44 -16.85 -3.64
C LYS A 12 -8.08 -16.19 -3.49
N SER A 13 -7.26 -16.24 -4.52
CA SER A 13 -5.99 -15.51 -4.57
C SER A 13 -6.25 -14.06 -4.92
N VAL A 14 -5.61 -13.13 -4.20
CA VAL A 14 -5.76 -11.67 -4.36
C VAL A 14 -4.39 -11.00 -4.25
N ASN A 15 -4.01 -10.24 -5.26
CA ASN A 15 -2.82 -9.40 -5.28
C ASN A 15 -3.17 -8.05 -4.65
N LEU A 16 -2.67 -7.79 -3.44
CA LEU A 16 -2.88 -6.57 -2.68
C LEU A 16 -1.69 -5.62 -2.83
N GLY A 17 -1.85 -4.54 -3.58
CA GLY A 17 -0.80 -3.56 -3.85
C GLY A 17 -0.81 -2.38 -2.90
N PHE A 18 0.36 -1.94 -2.43
CA PHE A 18 0.55 -0.80 -1.52
C PHE A 18 1.12 0.38 -2.30
N TYR A 19 0.31 1.39 -2.53
CA TYR A 19 0.65 2.60 -3.30
C TYR A 19 0.63 3.85 -2.40
N GLY A 20 1.34 4.89 -2.79
CA GLY A 20 1.34 6.17 -2.08
C GLY A 20 2.70 6.87 -2.18
N GLU A 21 2.77 8.04 -1.59
CA GLU A 21 3.99 8.84 -1.54
C GLU A 21 5.16 8.13 -0.84
N VAL A 22 6.34 8.69 -1.09
CA VAL A 22 7.55 8.34 -0.32
C VAL A 22 7.29 8.63 1.16
N ASN A 23 7.70 7.69 2.03
CA ASN A 23 7.55 7.78 3.49
C ASN A 23 6.09 7.83 4.03
N ALA A 24 5.08 7.54 3.22
CA ALA A 24 3.70 7.41 3.71
C ALA A 24 3.47 6.17 4.61
N GLY A 25 4.43 5.24 4.66
CA GLY A 25 4.38 4.04 5.52
C GLY A 25 3.84 2.79 4.82
N LYS A 26 3.98 2.69 3.50
CA LYS A 26 3.60 1.51 2.70
C LYS A 26 4.24 0.22 3.20
N THR A 27 5.57 0.19 3.26
CA THR A 27 6.33 -0.96 3.73
C THR A 27 6.02 -1.32 5.18
N THR A 28 5.82 -0.31 6.04
CA THR A 28 5.42 -0.52 7.44
C THR A 28 4.07 -1.21 7.53
N LEU A 29 3.09 -0.76 6.75
CA LEU A 29 1.76 -1.37 6.72
C LEU A 29 1.78 -2.77 6.08
N ALA A 30 2.53 -2.96 5.00
CA ALA A 30 2.70 -4.25 4.37
C ALA A 30 3.34 -5.27 5.33
N ASN A 31 4.38 -4.87 6.07
CA ASN A 31 5.01 -5.68 7.10
C ASN A 31 4.07 -5.99 8.28
N LYS A 32 3.24 -5.02 8.70
CA LYS A 32 2.22 -5.25 9.74
C LYS A 32 1.27 -6.37 9.31
N ILE A 33 0.74 -6.31 8.09
CA ILE A 33 -0.14 -7.35 7.55
C ILE A 33 0.60 -8.69 7.39
N GLY A 34 1.83 -8.66 6.88
CA GLY A 34 2.67 -9.85 6.73
C GLY A 34 2.96 -10.54 8.06
N LYS A 35 3.25 -9.79 9.11
CA LYS A 35 3.45 -10.32 10.48
C LYS A 35 2.17 -10.90 11.07
N ASP A 36 1.05 -10.19 10.93
CA ASP A 36 -0.23 -10.62 11.51
C ASP A 36 -0.74 -11.95 10.90
N TRP A 37 -0.45 -12.21 9.62
CA TRP A 37 -1.05 -13.31 8.87
C TRP A 37 -0.08 -14.37 8.36
N ALA A 38 1.22 -14.10 8.35
CA ALA A 38 2.24 -15.02 7.86
C ALA A 38 3.50 -15.09 8.74
N ASP A 39 3.59 -14.28 9.80
CA ASP A 39 4.78 -14.10 10.64
C ASP A 39 6.05 -13.73 9.83
N GLN A 40 5.86 -12.93 8.77
CA GLN A 40 6.92 -12.53 7.85
C GLN A 40 6.85 -11.03 7.52
N GLU A 41 7.98 -10.48 7.07
CA GLU A 41 8.07 -9.12 6.55
C GLU A 41 8.16 -9.12 5.02
N VAL A 42 7.57 -8.08 4.40
CA VAL A 42 7.61 -7.88 2.94
C VAL A 42 8.87 -7.15 2.52
N GLY A 43 9.31 -6.16 3.31
CA GLY A 43 10.42 -5.31 2.95
C GLY A 43 11.11 -4.63 4.13
N VAL A 44 12.19 -3.91 3.83
CA VAL A 44 12.96 -3.14 4.83
C VAL A 44 12.33 -1.76 5.01
N VAL A 45 12.08 -1.39 6.26
CA VAL A 45 11.63 -0.03 6.63
C VAL A 45 12.84 0.86 6.86
N SER A 46 12.87 2.05 6.25
CA SER A 46 13.94 3.04 6.40
C SER A 46 13.38 4.45 6.37
N GLU A 47 14.05 5.38 7.03
CA GLU A 47 13.77 6.82 6.97
C GLU A 47 14.36 7.47 5.70
N ILE A 48 15.28 6.79 5.02
CA ILE A 48 15.88 7.29 3.78
C ILE A 48 14.81 7.28 2.67
N PRO A 49 14.56 8.42 2.00
CA PRO A 49 13.60 8.45 0.90
C PRO A 49 13.94 7.45 -0.20
N HIS A 50 12.93 6.82 -0.79
CA HIS A 50 13.07 5.82 -1.85
C HIS A 50 13.95 4.61 -1.47
N GLU A 51 13.86 4.12 -0.22
CA GLU A 51 14.56 2.89 0.18
C GLU A 51 14.00 1.67 -0.58
N THR A 52 12.69 1.54 -0.70
CA THR A 52 12.07 0.55 -1.58
C THR A 52 12.30 0.95 -3.04
N ARG A 53 13.28 0.31 -3.69
CA ARG A 53 13.75 0.63 -5.05
C ARG A 53 13.07 -0.20 -6.13
N SER A 54 12.61 -1.38 -5.75
CA SER A 54 11.94 -2.35 -6.62
C SER A 54 10.71 -2.90 -5.94
N ILE A 55 9.81 -3.46 -6.71
CA ILE A 55 8.61 -4.12 -6.21
C ILE A 55 9.01 -5.32 -5.34
N GLN A 56 8.51 -5.35 -4.11
CA GLN A 56 8.72 -6.46 -3.18
C GLN A 56 7.43 -7.23 -2.95
N LYS A 57 7.52 -8.56 -2.80
CA LYS A 57 6.35 -9.43 -2.69
C LYS A 57 6.49 -10.41 -1.53
N LEU A 58 5.38 -10.62 -0.83
CA LEU A 58 5.18 -11.74 0.08
C LEU A 58 3.95 -12.53 -0.38
N GLU A 59 4.18 -13.75 -0.84
CA GLU A 59 3.14 -14.65 -1.33
C GLU A 59 2.58 -15.56 -0.23
N LYS A 60 1.41 -16.15 -0.50
CA LYS A 60 0.76 -17.17 0.36
C LYS A 60 0.44 -16.68 1.77
N VAL A 61 0.03 -15.43 1.88
CA VAL A 61 -0.47 -14.88 3.14
C VAL A 61 -1.91 -15.33 3.35
N ASN A 62 -2.10 -16.28 4.27
CA ASN A 62 -3.41 -16.87 4.57
C ASN A 62 -4.26 -15.91 5.40
N PHE A 63 -5.03 -15.09 4.74
CA PHE A 63 -5.84 -14.03 5.33
C PHE A 63 -7.28 -14.49 5.60
N ALA A 64 -7.83 -14.10 6.75
CA ALA A 64 -9.22 -14.40 7.09
C ALA A 64 -9.87 -13.26 7.89
N ALA A 65 -10.87 -12.59 7.31
CA ALA A 65 -11.66 -11.56 7.96
C ALA A 65 -13.14 -11.65 7.54
N LYS A 66 -14.06 -11.32 8.43
CA LYS A 66 -15.53 -11.36 8.20
C LYS A 66 -16.03 -12.64 7.50
N GLY A 67 -15.49 -13.78 7.88
CA GLY A 67 -15.87 -15.07 7.27
C GLY A 67 -15.34 -15.29 5.84
N THR A 68 -14.54 -14.39 5.31
CA THR A 68 -13.85 -14.52 4.02
C THR A 68 -12.44 -15.02 4.23
N LYS A 69 -12.05 -16.06 3.49
CA LYS A 69 -10.69 -16.59 3.46
C LYS A 69 -10.07 -16.28 2.12
N LEU A 70 -8.89 -15.68 2.13
CA LEU A 70 -8.13 -15.27 0.95
C LEU A 70 -6.70 -15.82 1.04
N ASP A 71 -6.10 -16.03 -0.10
CA ASP A 71 -4.66 -16.24 -0.27
C ASP A 71 -4.09 -14.94 -0.84
N LEU A 72 -3.50 -14.10 0.03
CA LEU A 72 -2.99 -12.79 -0.40
C LEU A 72 -1.55 -12.91 -0.88
N THR A 73 -1.25 -12.17 -1.96
CA THR A 73 0.09 -11.73 -2.30
C THR A 73 0.19 -10.25 -1.94
N LEU A 74 0.99 -9.91 -0.93
CA LEU A 74 1.28 -8.53 -0.57
C LEU A 74 2.36 -7.99 -1.51
N ILE A 75 2.12 -6.81 -2.10
CA ILE A 75 3.00 -6.22 -3.11
C ILE A 75 3.34 -4.79 -2.68
N ASP A 76 4.51 -4.64 -2.06
CA ASP A 76 5.02 -3.33 -1.65
C ASP A 76 5.67 -2.62 -2.84
N MET A 77 5.18 -1.43 -3.14
CA MET A 77 5.60 -0.62 -4.28
C MET A 77 6.61 0.44 -3.89
N PRO A 78 7.57 0.78 -4.78
CA PRO A 78 8.38 1.97 -4.63
C PRO A 78 7.52 3.20 -4.37
N GLY A 79 7.99 4.08 -3.48
CA GLY A 79 7.29 5.34 -3.19
C GLY A 79 7.24 6.24 -4.42
N ILE A 80 6.07 6.77 -4.72
CA ILE A 80 5.88 7.74 -5.80
C ILE A 80 6.15 9.14 -5.27
N ALA A 81 6.88 9.95 -6.03
CA ALA A 81 7.12 11.36 -5.73
C ALA A 81 6.83 12.21 -6.97
N SER A 82 6.39 13.44 -6.78
CA SER A 82 6.16 14.40 -7.87
C SER A 82 7.46 14.80 -8.59
N SER A 83 8.59 14.75 -7.87
CA SER A 83 9.94 14.98 -8.41
C SER A 83 10.97 14.19 -7.61
N VAL A 84 12.03 13.76 -8.28
CA VAL A 84 13.18 13.10 -7.66
C VAL A 84 14.39 14.01 -7.82
N ASN A 85 14.85 14.61 -6.70
CA ASN A 85 15.98 15.55 -6.72
C ASN A 85 17.23 14.87 -6.12
N PRO A 86 18.35 14.77 -6.86
CA PRO A 86 19.59 14.21 -6.32
C PRO A 86 20.09 14.92 -5.06
N LYS A 87 19.81 16.24 -4.90
CA LYS A 87 20.23 17.00 -3.71
C LYS A 87 19.62 16.48 -2.41
N ASP A 88 18.44 15.85 -2.47
CA ASP A 88 17.80 15.30 -1.29
C ASP A 88 18.57 14.09 -0.77
N PHE A 89 19.08 13.26 -1.67
CA PHE A 89 19.94 12.14 -1.32
C PHE A 89 21.31 12.60 -0.78
N MET A 90 21.86 13.68 -1.31
CA MET A 90 23.11 14.28 -0.79
C MET A 90 22.96 14.75 0.67
N ARG A 91 21.78 15.26 1.08
CA ARG A 91 21.50 15.65 2.46
C ARG A 91 21.53 14.45 3.43
N HIS A 92 21.34 13.25 2.90
CA HIS A 92 21.47 11.99 3.65
C HIS A 92 22.87 11.36 3.53
N GLY A 93 23.89 12.13 3.09
CA GLY A 93 25.29 11.74 3.13
C GLY A 93 25.82 11.04 1.87
N LEU A 94 25.02 10.95 0.78
CA LEU A 94 25.48 10.39 -0.50
C LEU A 94 26.36 11.40 -1.26
N SER A 95 27.39 10.90 -1.94
CA SER A 95 28.16 11.69 -2.91
C SER A 95 27.29 12.11 -4.11
N ALA A 96 27.73 13.10 -4.89
CA ALA A 96 26.98 13.60 -6.05
C ALA A 96 26.69 12.48 -7.08
N ASN A 97 27.65 11.57 -7.32
CA ASN A 97 27.48 10.46 -8.25
C ASN A 97 26.48 9.42 -7.74
N GLU A 98 26.60 9.03 -6.47
CA GLU A 98 25.67 8.10 -5.83
C GLU A 98 24.25 8.69 -5.78
N ALA A 99 24.11 9.99 -5.46
CA ALA A 99 22.83 10.69 -5.44
C ALA A 99 22.17 10.73 -6.83
N MET A 100 22.95 10.91 -7.89
CA MET A 100 22.44 10.89 -9.28
C MET A 100 21.94 9.51 -9.68
N GLU A 101 22.71 8.45 -9.39
CA GLU A 101 22.28 7.06 -9.68
C GLU A 101 21.04 6.70 -8.85
N ARG A 102 21.00 7.11 -7.59
CA ARG A 102 19.84 6.92 -6.71
C ARG A 102 18.57 7.59 -7.26
N ALA A 103 18.70 8.80 -7.78
CA ALA A 103 17.58 9.52 -8.40
C ALA A 103 17.06 8.81 -9.66
N LYS A 104 17.96 8.26 -10.49
CA LYS A 104 17.57 7.47 -11.67
C LYS A 104 16.82 6.18 -11.25
N GLU A 105 17.31 5.48 -10.24
CA GLU A 105 16.65 4.27 -9.71
C GLU A 105 15.26 4.60 -9.19
N ALA A 106 15.11 5.67 -8.39
CA ALA A 106 13.84 6.11 -7.86
C ALA A 106 12.84 6.44 -8.99
N THR A 107 13.28 7.13 -10.04
CA THR A 107 12.45 7.45 -11.21
C THR A 107 11.98 6.17 -11.93
N ARG A 108 12.86 5.19 -12.11
CA ARG A 108 12.49 3.89 -12.69
C ARG A 108 11.45 3.17 -11.82
N GLY A 109 11.64 3.17 -10.51
CA GLY A 109 10.71 2.55 -9.56
C GLY A 109 9.30 3.16 -9.64
N ILE A 110 9.19 4.48 -9.82
CA ILE A 110 7.89 5.15 -10.02
C ILE A 110 7.18 4.62 -11.28
N VAL A 111 7.89 4.57 -12.41
CA VAL A 111 7.33 4.05 -13.67
C VAL A 111 6.91 2.60 -13.53
N GLU A 112 7.71 1.79 -12.86
CA GLU A 112 7.39 0.38 -12.59
C GLU A 112 6.13 0.25 -11.72
N ALA A 113 6.02 1.02 -10.64
CA ALA A 113 4.87 0.98 -9.73
C ALA A 113 3.55 1.28 -10.49
N ILE A 114 3.54 2.29 -11.35
CA ILE A 114 2.35 2.64 -12.14
C ILE A 114 2.02 1.53 -13.17
N LYS A 115 3.01 1.01 -13.88
CA LYS A 115 2.79 -0.09 -14.83
C LYS A 115 2.30 -1.36 -14.13
N TYR A 116 2.75 -1.60 -12.90
CA TYR A 116 2.41 -2.81 -12.17
C TYR A 116 0.94 -2.82 -11.67
N LEU A 117 0.21 -1.71 -11.74
CA LEU A 117 -1.23 -1.66 -11.42
C LEU A 117 -2.05 -2.71 -12.16
N GLU A 118 -1.66 -3.08 -13.38
CA GLU A 118 -2.35 -4.12 -14.16
C GLU A 118 -2.40 -5.47 -13.42
N ASN A 119 -1.37 -5.76 -12.61
CA ASN A 119 -1.20 -7.03 -11.89
C ASN A 119 -1.77 -7.01 -10.47
N VAL A 120 -2.37 -5.90 -10.04
CA VAL A 120 -2.97 -5.72 -8.73
C VAL A 120 -4.47 -5.92 -8.81
N ASP A 121 -5.02 -6.67 -7.86
CA ASP A 121 -6.46 -6.92 -7.77
C ASP A 121 -7.17 -5.90 -6.87
N VAL A 122 -6.53 -5.51 -5.76
CA VAL A 122 -6.98 -4.47 -4.84
C VAL A 122 -5.80 -3.58 -4.50
N ALA A 123 -5.98 -2.26 -4.55
CA ALA A 123 -4.95 -1.31 -4.13
C ALA A 123 -5.28 -0.67 -2.78
N LEU A 124 -4.28 -0.56 -1.92
CA LEU A 124 -4.28 0.31 -0.76
C LEU A 124 -3.50 1.58 -1.13
N VAL A 125 -4.16 2.72 -1.10
CA VAL A 125 -3.54 4.02 -1.35
C VAL A 125 -3.23 4.66 0.00
N ILE A 126 -1.96 4.55 0.42
CA ILE A 126 -1.50 5.01 1.72
C ILE A 126 -1.16 6.50 1.63
N VAL A 127 -1.87 7.29 2.42
CA VAL A 127 -1.73 8.75 2.53
C VAL A 127 -1.15 9.08 3.90
N ASP A 128 -0.14 9.93 3.96
CA ASP A 128 0.38 10.45 5.23
C ASP A 128 -0.62 11.45 5.82
N ALA A 129 -1.30 11.06 6.90
CA ALA A 129 -2.33 11.89 7.54
C ALA A 129 -1.80 13.18 8.19
N THR A 130 -0.47 13.31 8.33
CA THR A 130 0.19 14.53 8.86
C THR A 130 0.45 15.57 7.78
N ARG A 131 0.09 15.28 6.52
CA ARG A 131 0.33 16.14 5.36
C ARG A 131 -0.96 16.46 4.63
N THR A 132 -0.89 17.47 3.75
CA THR A 132 -2.02 17.74 2.85
C THR A 132 -2.25 16.55 1.90
N PRO A 133 -3.49 16.04 1.78
CA PRO A 133 -3.81 15.00 0.81
C PRO A 133 -3.92 15.51 -0.64
N PHE A 134 -3.96 16.83 -0.81
CA PHE A 134 -4.13 17.50 -2.11
C PHE A 134 -2.78 17.66 -2.83
N ASP A 135 -2.18 16.54 -3.23
CA ASP A 135 -0.94 16.54 -3.98
C ASP A 135 -1.07 15.76 -5.30
N GLN A 136 -0.15 16.06 -6.23
CA GLN A 136 -0.17 15.48 -7.56
C GLN A 136 0.02 13.96 -7.55
N VAL A 137 0.72 13.42 -6.57
CA VAL A 137 1.01 11.98 -6.48
C VAL A 137 -0.27 11.21 -6.19
N ASN A 138 -1.01 11.63 -5.15
CA ASN A 138 -2.28 11.00 -4.79
C ASN A 138 -3.26 11.03 -5.96
N PHE A 139 -3.44 12.17 -6.62
CA PHE A 139 -4.31 12.28 -7.78
C PHE A 139 -3.85 11.44 -8.98
N THR A 140 -2.52 11.32 -9.20
CA THR A 140 -1.99 10.46 -10.26
C THR A 140 -2.29 8.98 -9.99
N ILE A 141 -2.11 8.52 -8.76
CA ILE A 141 -2.42 7.15 -8.35
C ILE A 141 -3.91 6.87 -8.55
N LEU A 142 -4.77 7.74 -8.01
CA LEU A 142 -6.22 7.58 -8.08
C LEU A 142 -6.72 7.58 -9.53
N GLY A 143 -6.30 8.53 -10.36
CA GLY A 143 -6.69 8.59 -11.77
C GLY A 143 -6.30 7.32 -12.55
N ASN A 144 -5.14 6.71 -12.25
CA ASN A 144 -4.75 5.44 -12.88
C ASN A 144 -5.60 4.26 -12.37
N LEU A 145 -5.93 4.21 -11.08
CA LEU A 145 -6.79 3.17 -10.50
C LEU A 145 -8.20 3.23 -11.07
N GLU A 146 -8.76 4.44 -11.17
CA GLU A 146 -10.09 4.66 -11.76
C GLU A 146 -10.11 4.30 -13.25
N HIS A 147 -9.12 4.76 -14.01
CA HIS A 147 -9.01 4.45 -15.44
C HIS A 147 -8.98 2.94 -15.69
N GLN A 148 -8.31 2.18 -14.83
CA GLN A 148 -8.23 0.72 -14.92
C GLN A 148 -9.38 0.01 -14.19
N SER A 149 -10.34 0.74 -13.62
CA SER A 149 -11.46 0.20 -12.83
C SER A 149 -11.00 -0.74 -11.70
N LYS A 150 -9.86 -0.43 -11.09
CA LYS A 150 -9.31 -1.21 -9.98
C LYS A 150 -9.98 -0.83 -8.66
N PRO A 151 -10.46 -1.78 -7.86
CA PRO A 151 -10.94 -1.48 -6.51
C PRO A 151 -9.79 -1.03 -5.61
N PHE A 152 -10.03 -0.01 -4.80
CA PHE A 152 -9.03 0.52 -3.88
C PHE A 152 -9.63 1.05 -2.57
N ILE A 153 -8.78 1.23 -1.58
CA ILE A 153 -9.08 1.83 -0.27
C ILE A 153 -8.07 2.95 -0.04
N ILE A 154 -8.55 4.13 0.31
CA ILE A 154 -7.69 5.21 0.84
C ILE A 154 -7.37 4.88 2.29
N VAL A 155 -6.08 4.87 2.63
CA VAL A 155 -5.59 4.50 3.96
C VAL A 155 -4.78 5.67 4.55
N PRO A 156 -5.43 6.64 5.23
CA PRO A 156 -4.72 7.63 6.03
C PRO A 156 -3.91 6.92 7.11
N ASN A 157 -2.59 6.99 7.01
CA ASN A 157 -1.66 6.36 7.95
C ASN A 157 -1.04 7.41 8.89
N LYS A 158 -0.41 6.96 9.97
CA LYS A 158 0.22 7.77 11.02
C LYS A 158 -0.79 8.56 11.87
N ILE A 159 -1.99 7.99 12.06
CA ILE A 159 -3.05 8.63 12.87
C ILE A 159 -2.71 8.73 14.35
N ASP A 160 -1.65 8.07 14.79
CA ASP A 160 -1.05 8.14 16.12
C ASP A 160 -0.27 9.43 16.36
N LEU A 161 0.05 10.18 15.31
CA LEU A 161 0.81 11.43 15.42
C LEU A 161 -0.14 12.62 15.65
N PRO A 162 0.26 13.59 16.50
CA PRO A 162 -0.59 14.73 16.87
C PRO A 162 -0.94 15.65 15.69
N GLU A 163 -0.12 15.65 14.64
CA GLU A 163 -0.34 16.44 13.42
C GLU A 163 -1.33 15.80 12.44
N ALA A 164 -1.80 14.58 12.71
CA ALA A 164 -2.69 13.86 11.81
C ALA A 164 -4.07 14.52 11.70
N ASP A 165 -4.46 14.89 10.49
CA ASP A 165 -5.81 15.42 10.20
C ASP A 165 -6.62 14.42 9.36
N ILE A 166 -7.24 13.48 10.07
CA ILE A 166 -8.10 12.44 9.45
C ILE A 166 -9.33 13.09 8.78
N ARG A 167 -9.83 14.20 9.32
CA ARG A 167 -11.00 14.88 8.78
C ARG A 167 -10.68 15.45 7.40
N LEU A 168 -9.56 16.15 7.28
CA LEU A 168 -9.10 16.70 6.00
C LEU A 168 -8.97 15.62 4.93
N VAL A 169 -8.39 14.45 5.28
CA VAL A 169 -8.26 13.34 4.34
C VAL A 169 -9.61 12.75 3.93
N ARG A 170 -10.55 12.61 4.89
CA ARG A 170 -11.91 12.14 4.58
C ARG A 170 -12.69 13.10 3.68
N ASP A 171 -12.56 14.39 3.93
CA ASP A 171 -13.22 15.42 3.13
C ASP A 171 -12.65 15.44 1.70
N ALA A 172 -11.32 15.30 1.56
CA ALA A 172 -10.64 15.25 0.26
C ALA A 172 -11.04 14.04 -0.59
N PHE A 173 -11.34 12.90 0.05
CA PHE A 173 -11.62 11.62 -0.61
C PHE A 173 -13.01 11.08 -0.25
N SER A 174 -14.00 11.96 -0.09
CA SER A 174 -15.34 11.62 0.40
C SER A 174 -16.11 10.61 -0.46
N GLU A 175 -15.76 10.47 -1.75
CA GLU A 175 -16.40 9.54 -2.68
C GLU A 175 -15.84 8.11 -2.58
N TYR A 176 -14.75 7.91 -1.84
CA TYR A 176 -14.03 6.64 -1.76
C TYR A 176 -14.09 6.02 -0.36
N PRO A 177 -13.85 4.71 -0.23
CA PRO A 177 -13.68 4.10 1.07
C PRO A 177 -12.39 4.60 1.74
N VAL A 178 -12.53 5.26 2.90
CA VAL A 178 -11.42 5.78 3.69
C VAL A 178 -11.33 5.03 5.01
N VAL A 179 -10.19 4.40 5.28
CA VAL A 179 -9.92 3.64 6.51
C VAL A 179 -8.64 4.14 7.16
N PRO A 180 -8.73 5.01 8.17
CA PRO A 180 -7.55 5.53 8.89
C PRO A 180 -6.88 4.45 9.73
N VAL A 181 -5.53 4.44 9.74
CA VAL A 181 -4.74 3.47 10.50
C VAL A 181 -3.48 4.10 11.13
N SER A 182 -2.99 3.47 12.18
CA SER A 182 -1.59 3.54 12.57
C SER A 182 -0.92 2.20 12.27
N ALA A 183 -0.09 2.15 11.26
CA ALA A 183 0.64 0.93 10.92
C ALA A 183 1.62 0.51 12.02
N ILE A 184 2.07 1.44 12.87
CA ILE A 184 2.99 1.20 13.98
C ILE A 184 2.23 0.74 15.23
N GLN A 185 1.16 1.46 15.62
CA GLN A 185 0.39 1.16 16.84
C GLN A 185 -0.65 0.07 16.64
N GLY A 186 -1.10 -0.15 15.39
CA GLY A 186 -2.13 -1.14 15.05
C GLY A 186 -3.55 -0.58 15.06
N ASP A 187 -3.74 0.71 15.34
CA ASP A 187 -5.06 1.32 15.33
C ASP A 187 -5.69 1.26 13.93
N GLY A 188 -6.98 0.94 13.86
CA GLY A 188 -7.74 0.86 12.61
C GLY A 188 -7.45 -0.37 11.73
N ILE A 189 -6.46 -1.20 12.05
CA ILE A 189 -6.04 -2.35 11.25
C ILE A 189 -7.15 -3.39 11.07
N GLU A 190 -7.90 -3.72 12.12
CA GLU A 190 -9.03 -4.66 12.01
C GLU A 190 -10.11 -4.14 11.04
N THR A 191 -10.39 -2.82 11.07
CA THR A 191 -11.33 -2.19 10.13
C THR A 191 -10.81 -2.27 8.70
N LEU A 192 -9.50 -2.13 8.50
CA LEU A 192 -8.87 -2.29 7.20
C LEU A 192 -9.00 -3.73 6.69
N TYR A 193 -8.77 -4.74 7.55
CA TYR A 193 -8.95 -6.16 7.21
C TYR A 193 -10.38 -6.46 6.76
N ASP A 194 -11.33 -5.95 7.51
CA ASP A 194 -12.75 -6.07 7.18
C ASP A 194 -13.09 -5.49 5.81
N LYS A 195 -12.49 -4.33 5.49
CA LYS A 195 -12.74 -3.64 4.20
C LYS A 195 -12.06 -4.36 3.04
N ILE A 196 -10.86 -4.89 3.22
CA ILE A 196 -10.18 -5.74 2.23
C ILE A 196 -11.05 -6.98 1.92
N ALA A 197 -11.54 -7.67 2.96
CA ALA A 197 -12.41 -8.83 2.78
C ALA A 197 -13.72 -8.49 2.05
N GLU A 198 -14.32 -7.32 2.32
CA GLU A 198 -15.52 -6.84 1.63
C GLU A 198 -15.26 -6.61 0.13
N LEU A 199 -14.17 -5.92 -0.23
CA LEU A 199 -13.82 -5.66 -1.63
C LEU A 199 -13.52 -6.96 -2.37
N ALA A 200 -12.72 -7.84 -1.78
CA ALA A 200 -12.36 -9.11 -2.40
C ALA A 200 -13.58 -10.01 -2.70
N ARG A 201 -14.65 -9.92 -1.88
CA ARG A 201 -15.92 -10.63 -2.15
C ARG A 201 -16.68 -10.09 -3.35
N LYS A 202 -16.59 -8.80 -3.63
CA LYS A 202 -17.27 -8.14 -4.75
C LYS A 202 -16.57 -8.39 -6.09
N MET A 203 -15.32 -8.80 -6.06
CA MET A 203 -14.57 -9.16 -7.27
C MET A 203 -15.06 -10.51 -7.80
N ARG A 204 -15.44 -10.55 -9.07
CA ARG A 204 -15.92 -11.75 -9.78
C ARG A 204 -14.77 -12.63 -10.25
#